data_0a56b4ca5302a63b4fbcab3d02c5e63f
#
_entry.id   0a56b4ca5302a63b4fbcab3d02c5e63f
#
_cell.length_a   1.000
_cell.length_b   1.000
_cell.length_c   1.000
_cell.angle_alpha   90.00
_cell.angle_beta   90.00
_cell.angle_gamma   90.00
#
_symmetry.space_group_name_H-M   'P 1'
#
loop_
_entity.id
_entity.type
_entity.pdbx_description
1 polymer ?
#
loop_
_entity_poly.entity_id
_entity_poly.type
_entity_poly.pdbx_seq_one_letter_code
_entity_poly.pdbx_strand_id
1 'polypeptide(L)'
;FNLINPREFASNAYKTVDDRPYGGGPGMVMMAPPLTQAIRAARARQMERGFSPFVVFMSPQGETLTQAWIHQQLALIQPKTGHYPDESETSVVPRGLIVLCGRYEAIDERLFDLGLIDAELSVGDVVLSGGELAAMVMLDALLRCVPGVLNDDLSAVQDSFSDALDGLLDCPHYTRPEIFENIAVPPVLLSGDHAKITSYRRQQAL
;
A
#
# COMPACT_ATOMS: atom_id res chain seq x y z
N PHE A 1 4.17 -6.76 -12.26
CA PHE A 1 5.05 -5.65 -11.84
C PHE A 1 6.06 -5.34 -12.94
N ASN A 2 6.35 -4.03 -13.17
CA ASN A 2 7.41 -3.58 -14.05
C ASN A 2 8.39 -2.73 -13.22
N LEU A 3 9.67 -3.05 -13.30
CA LEU A 3 10.71 -2.27 -12.66
C LEU A 3 11.27 -1.24 -13.64
N ILE A 4 11.51 -0.03 -13.15
CA ILE A 4 12.16 1.05 -13.89
C ILE A 4 13.36 1.49 -13.05
N ASN A 5 14.56 1.38 -13.63
CA ASN A 5 15.78 1.78 -12.97
C ASN A 5 16.13 3.24 -13.33
N PRO A 6 16.12 4.17 -12.36
CA PRO A 6 16.45 5.57 -12.64
C PRO A 6 17.84 5.78 -13.24
N ARG A 7 18.80 4.86 -13.03
CA ARG A 7 20.14 4.92 -13.63
C ARG A 7 20.13 4.86 -15.16
N GLU A 8 19.08 4.31 -15.76
CA GLU A 8 18.92 4.27 -17.22
C GLU A 8 18.68 5.66 -17.81
N PHE A 9 18.26 6.61 -16.98
CA PHE A 9 17.97 8.00 -17.35
C PHE A 9 19.05 8.99 -16.93
N ALA A 10 20.15 8.51 -16.34
CA ALA A 10 21.28 9.36 -15.99
C ALA A 10 22.07 9.76 -17.25
N SER A 11 22.44 11.03 -17.35
CA SER A 11 23.10 11.61 -18.53
C SER A 11 24.62 11.37 -18.59
N ASN A 12 25.23 10.95 -17.48
CA ASN A 12 26.69 10.75 -17.41
C ASN A 12 27.06 9.27 -17.57
N ALA A 13 28.34 9.03 -17.90
CA ALA A 13 28.87 7.68 -18.13
C ALA A 13 28.82 6.77 -16.89
N TYR A 14 28.83 7.33 -15.69
CA TYR A 14 28.77 6.60 -14.43
C TYR A 14 27.33 6.27 -14.01
N LYS A 15 26.32 6.74 -14.75
CA LYS A 15 24.89 6.56 -14.43
C LYS A 15 24.56 7.00 -13.01
N THR A 16 25.09 8.16 -12.62
CA THR A 16 24.91 8.75 -11.30
C THR A 16 23.46 9.23 -11.12
N VAL A 17 22.85 8.91 -9.99
CA VAL A 17 21.46 9.27 -9.65
C VAL A 17 21.36 10.04 -8.35
N ASP A 18 22.48 10.33 -7.70
CA ASP A 18 22.59 10.95 -6.38
C ASP A 18 23.72 11.97 -6.35
N ASP A 19 23.58 12.99 -5.49
CA ASP A 19 24.61 14.01 -5.26
C ASP A 19 24.48 14.54 -3.83
N ARG A 20 25.45 15.35 -3.39
CA ARG A 20 25.46 15.96 -2.06
C ARG A 20 24.32 16.98 -1.91
N PRO A 21 23.67 17.02 -0.72
CA PRO A 21 22.63 18.02 -0.48
C PRO A 21 23.19 19.45 -0.50
N TYR A 22 22.44 20.38 -1.06
CA TYR A 22 22.70 21.80 -0.86
C TYR A 22 22.59 22.17 0.63
N GLY A 23 23.43 23.04 1.10
CA GLY A 23 23.52 23.39 2.52
C GLY A 23 24.44 22.46 3.32
N GLY A 24 24.99 21.41 2.71
CA GLY A 24 25.86 20.45 3.38
C GLY A 24 25.07 19.41 4.20
N GLY A 25 25.79 18.62 4.98
CA GLY A 25 25.24 17.53 5.78
C GLY A 25 25.78 16.16 5.35
N PRO A 26 25.48 15.10 6.11
CA PRO A 26 25.85 13.72 5.77
C PRO A 26 24.99 13.19 4.63
N GLY A 27 25.45 12.13 3.99
CA GLY A 27 24.72 11.38 2.99
C GLY A 27 24.62 12.03 1.61
N MET A 28 23.69 11.50 0.83
CA MET A 28 23.42 11.88 -0.56
C MET A 28 21.93 12.07 -0.75
N VAL A 29 21.52 12.78 -1.79
CA VAL A 29 20.10 12.97 -2.17
C VAL A 29 19.92 12.49 -3.61
N MET A 30 18.82 11.80 -3.89
CA MET A 30 18.51 11.36 -5.25
C MET A 30 18.16 12.57 -6.12
N MET A 31 18.84 12.65 -7.26
CA MET A 31 18.79 13.81 -8.18
C MET A 31 17.45 13.90 -8.91
N ALA A 32 16.89 15.11 -9.03
CA ALA A 32 15.66 15.37 -9.77
C ALA A 32 15.71 14.95 -11.26
N PRO A 33 16.75 15.23 -12.06
CA PRO A 33 16.72 14.94 -13.49
C PRO A 33 16.50 13.45 -13.84
N PRO A 34 17.26 12.47 -13.32
CA PRO A 34 17.03 11.07 -13.64
C PRO A 34 15.69 10.55 -13.09
N LEU A 35 15.27 10.98 -11.88
CA LEU A 35 13.98 10.59 -11.30
C LEU A 35 12.80 11.15 -12.11
N THR A 36 12.86 12.41 -12.54
CA THR A 36 11.83 13.02 -13.38
C THR A 36 11.60 12.22 -14.66
N GLN A 37 12.68 11.81 -15.33
CA GLN A 37 12.58 11.04 -16.57
C GLN A 37 12.05 9.63 -16.32
N ALA A 38 12.48 8.96 -15.24
CA ALA A 38 11.97 7.65 -14.85
C ALA A 38 10.48 7.69 -14.53
N ILE A 39 10.02 8.68 -13.74
CA ILE A 39 8.60 8.86 -13.39
C ILE A 39 7.78 9.14 -14.65
N ARG A 40 8.23 10.04 -15.53
CA ARG A 40 7.52 10.33 -16.79
C ARG A 40 7.43 9.11 -17.70
N ALA A 41 8.47 8.30 -17.79
CA ALA A 41 8.45 7.04 -18.54
C ALA A 41 7.46 6.03 -17.93
N ALA A 42 7.41 5.94 -16.59
CA ALA A 42 6.44 5.10 -15.89
C ALA A 42 4.99 5.56 -16.14
N ARG A 43 4.74 6.87 -16.05
CA ARG A 43 3.42 7.47 -16.33
C ARG A 43 2.99 7.20 -17.78
N ALA A 44 3.89 7.39 -18.76
CA ALA A 44 3.59 7.13 -20.16
C ALA A 44 3.18 5.67 -20.38
N ARG A 45 3.92 4.71 -19.81
CA ARG A 45 3.57 3.28 -19.90
C ARG A 45 2.22 2.94 -19.30
N GLN A 46 1.82 3.60 -18.21
CA GLN A 46 0.50 3.40 -17.61
C GLN A 46 -0.60 3.96 -18.54
N MET A 47 -0.41 5.17 -19.08
CA MET A 47 -1.36 5.79 -19.99
C MET A 47 -1.54 4.97 -21.29
N GLU A 48 -0.45 4.46 -21.87
CA GLU A 48 -0.49 3.57 -23.05
C GLU A 48 -1.32 2.29 -22.81
N ARG A 49 -1.41 1.84 -21.55
CA ARG A 49 -2.21 0.69 -21.13
C ARG A 49 -3.64 1.05 -20.71
N GLY A 50 -4.03 2.31 -20.84
CA GLY A 50 -5.36 2.78 -20.49
C GLY A 50 -5.55 3.05 -19.00
N PHE A 51 -4.47 3.24 -18.21
CA PHE A 51 -4.54 3.58 -16.80
C PHE A 51 -4.28 5.07 -16.56
N SER A 52 -4.90 5.62 -15.51
CA SER A 52 -4.56 6.92 -14.95
C SER A 52 -3.41 6.76 -13.96
N PRO A 53 -2.19 7.27 -14.26
CA PRO A 53 -1.03 7.04 -13.40
C PRO A 53 -1.15 7.79 -12.07
N PHE A 54 -0.76 7.13 -10.97
CA PHE A 54 -0.70 7.68 -9.62
C PHE A 54 0.62 7.29 -8.97
N VAL A 55 1.44 8.27 -8.62
CA VAL A 55 2.79 8.08 -8.09
C VAL A 55 2.79 8.22 -6.58
N VAL A 56 3.21 7.17 -5.90
CA VAL A 56 3.36 7.11 -4.44
C VAL A 56 4.83 7.04 -4.10
N PHE A 57 5.31 7.96 -3.29
CA PHE A 57 6.65 7.94 -2.72
C PHE A 57 6.62 7.35 -1.32
N MET A 58 7.48 6.37 -1.06
CA MET A 58 7.62 5.74 0.26
C MET A 58 8.66 6.49 1.08
N SER A 59 8.21 7.18 2.14
CA SER A 59 9.04 8.06 2.97
C SER A 59 8.56 8.06 4.42
N PRO A 60 9.45 8.19 5.40
CA PRO A 60 9.05 8.37 6.81
C PRO A 60 8.33 9.69 7.09
N GLN A 61 8.41 10.67 6.18
CA GLN A 61 7.75 11.97 6.30
C GLN A 61 6.31 11.96 5.79
N GLY A 62 5.91 10.89 5.08
CA GLY A 62 4.61 10.76 4.47
C GLY A 62 3.47 10.51 5.45
N GLU A 63 2.25 10.58 4.93
CA GLU A 63 1.04 10.17 5.64
C GLU A 63 1.12 8.68 6.03
N THR A 64 0.64 8.35 7.25
CA THR A 64 0.67 6.97 7.72
C THR A 64 -0.22 6.08 6.85
N LEU A 65 0.34 4.98 6.34
CA LEU A 65 -0.40 3.96 5.61
C LEU A 65 -1.45 3.32 6.53
N THR A 66 -2.70 3.38 6.11
CA THR A 66 -3.84 2.80 6.84
C THR A 66 -4.64 1.86 5.95
N GLN A 67 -5.44 0.97 6.58
CA GLN A 67 -6.35 0.10 5.84
C GLN A 67 -7.40 0.91 5.04
N ALA A 68 -7.86 2.03 5.59
CA ALA A 68 -8.76 2.95 4.89
C ALA A 68 -8.14 3.51 3.59
N TRP A 69 -6.85 3.88 3.63
CA TRP A 69 -6.13 4.30 2.44
C TRP A 69 -6.05 3.17 1.40
N ILE A 70 -5.76 1.95 1.84
CA ILE A 70 -5.69 0.76 0.96
C ILE A 70 -7.05 0.54 0.25
N HIS A 71 -8.17 0.56 0.99
CA HIS A 71 -9.50 0.38 0.42
C HIS A 71 -9.86 1.48 -0.58
N GLN A 72 -9.51 2.74 -0.27
CA GLN A 72 -9.71 3.86 -1.19
C GLN A 72 -8.94 3.67 -2.50
N GLN A 73 -7.67 3.26 -2.43
CA GLN A 73 -6.88 3.02 -3.64
C GLN A 73 -7.39 1.83 -4.44
N LEU A 74 -7.79 0.75 -3.77
CA LEU A 74 -8.33 -0.44 -4.43
C LEU A 74 -9.58 -0.10 -5.26
N ALA A 75 -10.48 0.71 -4.72
CA ALA A 75 -11.68 1.15 -5.43
C ALA A 75 -11.36 1.95 -6.72
N LEU A 76 -10.23 2.64 -6.76
CA LEU A 76 -9.77 3.40 -7.92
C LEU A 76 -8.95 2.56 -8.90
N ILE A 77 -8.23 1.55 -8.40
CA ILE A 77 -7.45 0.59 -9.22
C ILE A 77 -8.37 -0.42 -9.92
N GLN A 78 -9.40 -0.86 -9.20
CA GLN A 78 -10.42 -1.80 -9.68
C GLN A 78 -11.81 -1.19 -9.54
N PRO A 79 -12.18 -0.24 -10.40
CA PRO A 79 -13.55 0.28 -10.37
C PRO A 79 -14.50 -0.88 -10.60
N LYS A 80 -15.50 -1.04 -9.70
CA LYS A 80 -16.52 -2.08 -9.83
C LYS A 80 -17.22 -1.87 -11.17
N THR A 81 -16.94 -2.72 -12.15
CA THR A 81 -17.75 -2.87 -13.35
C THR A 81 -19.01 -3.60 -12.92
N GLY A 82 -19.98 -2.86 -12.39
CA GLY A 82 -21.31 -3.39 -12.18
C GLY A 82 -21.92 -3.67 -13.54
N HIS A 83 -22.48 -4.87 -13.70
CA HIS A 83 -23.37 -5.32 -14.77
C HIS A 83 -23.49 -4.37 -15.96
N TYR A 84 -23.06 -4.82 -17.14
CA TYR A 84 -23.19 -4.20 -18.46
C TYR A 84 -23.35 -2.67 -18.45
N PRO A 85 -22.38 -1.90 -18.92
CA PRO A 85 -22.49 -0.46 -18.93
C PRO A 85 -23.72 -0.09 -19.79
N ASP A 86 -24.69 0.57 -19.15
CA ASP A 86 -25.59 1.42 -19.89
C ASP A 86 -24.69 2.49 -20.55
N GLU A 87 -24.82 2.72 -21.84
CA GLU A 87 -23.94 3.56 -22.67
C GLU A 87 -23.82 5.03 -22.19
N SER A 88 -24.44 5.37 -21.06
CA SER A 88 -24.44 6.70 -20.42
C SER A 88 -23.47 6.86 -19.25
N GLU A 89 -22.85 5.79 -18.72
CA GLU A 89 -21.88 5.92 -17.64
C GLU A 89 -20.48 6.20 -18.21
N THR A 90 -19.94 7.36 -17.88
CA THR A 90 -18.55 7.74 -18.14
C THR A 90 -17.63 6.64 -17.60
N SER A 91 -16.95 5.93 -18.50
CA SER A 91 -16.01 4.87 -18.14
C SER A 91 -14.92 5.45 -17.24
N VAL A 92 -14.94 5.09 -15.96
CA VAL A 92 -13.90 5.50 -15.02
C VAL A 92 -12.59 4.83 -15.43
N VAL A 93 -11.61 5.64 -15.82
CA VAL A 93 -10.27 5.14 -16.16
C VAL A 93 -9.63 4.56 -14.89
N PRO A 94 -9.27 3.28 -14.87
CA PRO A 94 -8.68 2.66 -13.68
C PRO A 94 -7.33 3.30 -13.32
N ARG A 95 -7.04 3.41 -12.04
CA ARG A 95 -5.77 3.95 -11.56
C ARG A 95 -4.62 2.97 -11.79
N GLY A 96 -3.51 3.46 -12.32
CA GLY A 96 -2.25 2.74 -12.43
C GLY A 96 -1.27 3.17 -11.35
N LEU A 97 -0.92 2.28 -10.42
CA LEU A 97 -0.02 2.60 -9.31
C LEU A 97 1.45 2.58 -9.77
N ILE A 98 2.18 3.62 -9.41
CA ILE A 98 3.63 3.75 -9.58
C ILE A 98 4.22 3.99 -8.20
N VAL A 99 5.09 3.10 -7.73
CA VAL A 99 5.71 3.22 -6.40
C VAL A 99 7.15 3.66 -6.56
N LEU A 100 7.47 4.83 -6.03
CA LEU A 100 8.82 5.37 -5.97
C LEU A 100 9.48 4.95 -4.66
N CYS A 101 10.55 4.17 -4.76
CA CYS A 101 11.36 3.73 -3.64
C CYS A 101 12.60 4.63 -3.55
N GLY A 102 12.64 5.50 -2.55
CA GLY A 102 13.80 6.35 -2.28
C GLY A 102 14.98 5.57 -1.71
N ARG A 103 16.16 6.12 -1.89
CA ARG A 103 17.42 5.68 -1.29
C ARG A 103 18.13 6.89 -0.71
N TYR A 104 19.20 6.64 0.04
CA TYR A 104 20.03 7.68 0.66
C TYR A 104 19.22 8.49 1.70
N GLU A 105 19.45 9.82 1.76
CA GLU A 105 18.75 10.69 2.73
C GLU A 105 17.31 11.03 2.28
N ALA A 106 17.10 11.25 0.96
CA ALA A 106 15.79 11.57 0.37
C ALA A 106 15.87 11.66 -1.15
N ILE A 107 14.78 12.11 -1.76
CA ILE A 107 14.69 12.56 -3.15
C ILE A 107 14.73 14.10 -3.18
N ASP A 108 15.11 14.68 -4.32
CA ASP A 108 15.08 16.13 -4.51
C ASP A 108 13.65 16.67 -4.39
N GLU A 109 13.44 17.64 -3.49
CA GLU A 109 12.12 18.20 -3.13
C GLU A 109 11.39 18.80 -4.34
N ARG A 110 12.11 19.27 -5.34
CA ARG A 110 11.51 19.82 -6.57
C ARG A 110 10.66 18.83 -7.36
N LEU A 111 10.73 17.53 -7.06
CA LEU A 111 9.82 16.54 -7.65
C LEU A 111 8.37 16.71 -7.17
N PHE A 112 8.18 17.18 -5.94
CA PHE A 112 6.86 17.54 -5.41
C PHE A 112 6.36 18.85 -6.04
N ASP A 113 7.20 19.88 -6.13
CA ASP A 113 6.87 21.16 -6.76
C ASP A 113 6.46 20.99 -8.24
N LEU A 114 7.05 20.01 -8.92
CA LEU A 114 6.74 19.66 -10.30
C LEU A 114 5.44 18.83 -10.46
N GLY A 115 4.76 18.49 -9.36
CA GLY A 115 3.56 17.65 -9.37
C GLY A 115 3.81 16.23 -9.90
N LEU A 116 5.01 15.70 -9.69
CA LEU A 116 5.39 14.37 -10.13
C LEU A 116 5.05 13.28 -9.09
N ILE A 117 4.86 13.67 -7.84
CA ILE A 117 4.47 12.80 -6.72
C ILE A 117 3.03 13.11 -6.38
N ASP A 118 2.16 12.10 -6.37
CA ASP A 118 0.73 12.25 -6.09
C ASP A 118 0.41 11.96 -4.61
N ALA A 119 1.23 11.14 -3.94
CA ALA A 119 1.13 10.85 -2.51
C ALA A 119 2.50 10.49 -1.92
N GLU A 120 2.70 10.80 -0.65
CA GLU A 120 3.84 10.39 0.16
C GLU A 120 3.34 9.58 1.34
N LEU A 121 3.87 8.35 1.52
CA LEU A 121 3.37 7.40 2.52
C LEU A 121 4.48 6.88 3.43
N SER A 122 4.15 6.78 4.71
CA SER A 122 4.96 6.16 5.76
C SER A 122 4.34 4.85 6.24
N VAL A 123 5.16 3.86 6.54
CA VAL A 123 4.74 2.59 7.19
C VAL A 123 4.84 2.67 8.71
N GLY A 124 5.12 3.84 9.27
CA GLY A 124 5.24 4.10 10.72
C GLY A 124 6.53 4.84 11.07
N ASP A 125 6.72 5.10 12.35
CA ASP A 125 7.84 5.90 12.89
C ASP A 125 9.15 5.10 12.91
N VAL A 126 9.57 4.65 11.73
CA VAL A 126 10.82 3.90 11.50
C VAL A 126 11.55 4.41 10.28
N VAL A 127 12.87 4.41 10.33
CA VAL A 127 13.74 4.74 9.20
C VAL A 127 14.29 3.45 8.60
N LEU A 128 14.10 3.26 7.31
CA LEU A 128 14.60 2.11 6.55
C LEU A 128 15.75 2.53 5.64
N SER A 129 16.58 1.57 5.23
CA SER A 129 17.70 1.84 4.30
C SER A 129 17.28 2.21 2.88
N GLY A 130 15.99 2.10 2.56
CA GLY A 130 15.38 2.45 1.29
C GLY A 130 13.88 2.13 1.29
N GLY A 131 13.14 2.66 0.32
CA GLY A 131 11.69 2.56 0.25
C GLY A 131 11.16 1.19 -0.17
N GLU A 132 12.00 0.24 -0.57
CA GLU A 132 11.55 -1.02 -1.16
C GLU A 132 10.77 -1.90 -0.18
N LEU A 133 11.20 -2.00 1.09
CA LEU A 133 10.48 -2.77 2.11
C LEU A 133 9.14 -2.12 2.46
N ALA A 134 9.11 -0.79 2.57
CA ALA A 134 7.87 -0.04 2.76
C ALA A 134 6.90 -0.24 1.58
N ALA A 135 7.41 -0.21 0.35
CA ALA A 135 6.65 -0.52 -0.85
C ALA A 135 6.07 -1.95 -0.82
N MET A 136 6.85 -2.93 -0.37
CA MET A 136 6.38 -4.31 -0.23
C MET A 136 5.26 -4.43 0.81
N VAL A 137 5.35 -3.74 1.96
CA VAL A 137 4.28 -3.70 2.97
C VAL A 137 2.99 -3.14 2.38
N MET A 138 3.07 -1.99 1.68
CA MET A 138 1.91 -1.38 1.02
C MET A 138 1.30 -2.30 -0.04
N LEU A 139 2.14 -2.92 -0.88
CA LEU A 139 1.69 -3.80 -1.95
C LEU A 139 1.07 -5.09 -1.40
N ASP A 140 1.61 -5.68 -0.34
CA ASP A 140 1.02 -6.84 0.32
C ASP A 140 -0.35 -6.51 0.88
N ALA A 141 -0.48 -5.42 1.64
CA ALA A 141 -1.75 -4.96 2.19
C ALA A 141 -2.81 -4.71 1.10
N LEU A 142 -2.40 -4.13 -0.06
CA LEU A 142 -3.31 -3.88 -1.18
C LEU A 142 -3.71 -5.18 -1.89
N LEU A 143 -2.75 -6.07 -2.17
CA LEU A 143 -3.00 -7.31 -2.90
C LEU A 143 -3.91 -8.27 -2.13
N ARG A 144 -3.81 -8.32 -0.79
CA ARG A 144 -4.73 -9.11 0.06
C ARG A 144 -6.20 -8.74 -0.15
N CYS A 145 -6.49 -7.47 -0.48
CA CYS A 145 -7.84 -6.96 -0.70
C CYS A 145 -8.33 -7.17 -2.14
N VAL A 146 -7.49 -7.69 -3.05
CA VAL A 146 -7.89 -7.98 -4.43
C VAL A 146 -8.64 -9.31 -4.48
N PRO A 147 -9.87 -9.36 -5.03
CA PRO A 147 -10.63 -10.60 -5.15
C PRO A 147 -9.86 -11.72 -5.85
N GLY A 148 -9.93 -12.93 -5.29
CA GLY A 148 -9.25 -14.11 -5.84
C GLY A 148 -7.74 -14.20 -5.55
N VAL A 149 -7.15 -13.28 -4.80
CA VAL A 149 -5.75 -13.38 -4.33
C VAL A 149 -5.66 -14.26 -3.07
N LEU A 150 -6.60 -14.13 -2.15
CA LEU A 150 -6.73 -15.04 -1.00
C LEU A 150 -7.66 -16.20 -1.35
N ASN A 151 -7.43 -17.35 -0.72
CA ASN A 151 -8.28 -18.55 -0.92
C ASN A 151 -9.71 -18.37 -0.39
N ASP A 152 -9.91 -17.47 0.57
CA ASP A 152 -11.21 -17.14 1.15
C ASP A 152 -11.39 -15.61 1.12
N ASP A 153 -12.30 -15.13 0.29
CA ASP A 153 -12.60 -13.71 0.16
C ASP A 153 -13.15 -13.09 1.46
N LEU A 154 -13.72 -13.90 2.37
CA LEU A 154 -14.18 -13.44 3.67
C LEU A 154 -13.02 -13.08 4.62
N SER A 155 -11.84 -13.64 4.40
CA SER A 155 -10.66 -13.34 5.23
C SER A 155 -10.30 -11.85 5.20
N ALA A 156 -10.30 -11.23 4.01
CA ALA A 156 -9.99 -9.81 3.88
C ALA A 156 -11.12 -8.89 4.42
N VAL A 157 -12.37 -9.38 4.45
CA VAL A 157 -13.53 -8.61 4.93
C VAL A 157 -13.62 -8.62 6.46
N GLN A 158 -13.13 -9.68 7.11
CA GLN A 158 -13.18 -9.87 8.57
C GLN A 158 -11.86 -9.55 9.28
N ASP A 159 -10.86 -9.07 8.56
CA ASP A 159 -9.57 -8.67 9.13
C ASP A 159 -9.70 -7.41 10.01
N SER A 160 -8.73 -7.22 10.90
CA SER A 160 -8.55 -5.99 11.69
C SER A 160 -8.67 -4.74 10.82
N PHE A 161 -9.27 -3.69 11.34
CA PHE A 161 -9.50 -2.40 10.69
C PHE A 161 -10.45 -2.44 9.48
N SER A 162 -11.16 -3.57 9.26
CA SER A 162 -12.19 -3.67 8.21
C SER A 162 -13.46 -2.92 8.60
N ASP A 163 -14.27 -2.55 7.58
CA ASP A 163 -15.59 -1.95 7.81
C ASP A 163 -16.52 -2.89 8.58
N ALA A 164 -16.38 -4.21 8.40
CA ALA A 164 -17.16 -5.21 9.12
C ALA A 164 -16.89 -5.23 10.63
N LEU A 165 -15.71 -4.78 11.05
CA LEU A 165 -15.32 -4.63 12.44
C LEU A 165 -15.40 -3.17 12.94
N ASP A 166 -15.98 -2.25 12.18
CA ASP A 166 -16.03 -0.80 12.49
C ASP A 166 -14.64 -0.21 12.78
N GLY A 167 -13.60 -0.70 12.09
CA GLY A 167 -12.22 -0.25 12.26
C GLY A 167 -11.52 -0.76 13.52
N LEU A 168 -12.12 -1.71 14.26
CA LEU A 168 -11.51 -2.33 15.43
C LEU A 168 -10.46 -3.39 15.03
N LEU A 169 -9.63 -3.77 15.99
CA LEU A 169 -8.81 -4.97 15.89
C LEU A 169 -9.69 -6.22 15.97
N ASP A 170 -9.30 -7.28 15.28
CA ASP A 170 -9.98 -8.57 15.40
C ASP A 170 -9.77 -9.19 16.80
N CYS A 171 -10.66 -10.12 17.15
CA CYS A 171 -10.65 -10.79 18.45
C CYS A 171 -9.49 -11.81 18.54
N PRO A 172 -9.06 -12.19 19.76
CA PRO A 172 -8.13 -13.31 19.96
C PRO A 172 -8.67 -14.62 19.40
N HIS A 173 -7.81 -15.35 18.66
CA HIS A 173 -8.15 -16.65 18.08
C HIS A 173 -7.62 -17.79 18.94
N TYR A 174 -8.39 -18.88 19.00
CA TYR A 174 -8.05 -20.11 19.68
C TYR A 174 -8.16 -21.30 18.71
N THR A 175 -7.24 -22.26 18.83
CA THR A 175 -7.24 -23.49 18.04
C THR A 175 -7.00 -24.71 18.93
N ARG A 176 -6.91 -25.89 18.33
CA ARG A 176 -6.71 -27.16 19.05
C ARG A 176 -5.28 -27.25 19.60
N PRO A 177 -5.08 -27.95 20.74
CA PRO A 177 -6.09 -28.65 21.55
C PRO A 177 -6.97 -27.70 22.40
N GLU A 178 -8.11 -28.19 22.91
CA GLU A 178 -9.04 -27.43 23.75
C GLU A 178 -8.40 -26.98 25.07
N ILE A 179 -7.50 -27.81 25.63
CA ILE A 179 -6.72 -27.46 26.82
C ILE A 179 -5.23 -27.60 26.46
N PHE A 180 -4.48 -26.55 26.67
CA PHE A 180 -3.03 -26.52 26.51
C PHE A 180 -2.38 -25.96 27.77
N GLU A 181 -1.46 -26.75 28.40
CA GLU A 181 -0.77 -26.37 29.64
C GLU A 181 -1.72 -25.90 30.77
N ASN A 182 -2.84 -26.57 30.94
CA ASN A 182 -3.92 -26.26 31.90
C ASN A 182 -4.69 -24.95 31.59
N ILE A 183 -4.52 -24.34 30.43
CA ILE A 183 -5.27 -23.18 29.96
C ILE A 183 -6.30 -23.69 28.95
N ALA A 184 -7.58 -23.45 29.22
CA ALA A 184 -8.67 -23.88 28.36
C ALA A 184 -9.10 -22.77 27.36
N VAL A 185 -9.60 -23.20 26.22
CA VAL A 185 -10.35 -22.31 25.29
C VAL A 185 -11.60 -21.79 26.02
N PRO A 186 -11.97 -20.51 25.85
CA PRO A 186 -13.20 -19.98 26.44
C PRO A 186 -14.43 -20.83 26.09
N PRO A 187 -15.23 -21.27 27.08
CA PRO A 187 -16.33 -22.21 26.86
C PRO A 187 -17.38 -21.73 25.85
N VAL A 188 -17.56 -20.42 25.74
CA VAL A 188 -18.49 -19.81 24.77
C VAL A 188 -18.12 -20.18 23.32
N LEU A 189 -16.81 -20.30 23.00
CA LEU A 189 -16.33 -20.66 21.66
C LEU A 189 -16.56 -22.14 21.33
N LEU A 190 -16.83 -22.98 22.34
CA LEU A 190 -17.10 -24.41 22.21
C LEU A 190 -18.62 -24.73 22.24
N SER A 191 -19.44 -23.70 22.53
CA SER A 191 -20.89 -23.89 22.78
C SER A 191 -21.72 -24.24 21.53
N GLY A 192 -21.20 -23.98 20.31
CA GLY A 192 -21.99 -24.07 19.07
C GLY A 192 -23.07 -22.99 18.92
N ASP A 193 -23.22 -22.08 19.89
CA ASP A 193 -24.17 -20.97 19.84
C ASP A 193 -23.54 -19.79 19.10
N HIS A 194 -23.80 -19.71 17.79
CA HIS A 194 -23.20 -18.68 16.92
C HIS A 194 -23.51 -17.25 17.37
N ALA A 195 -24.70 -17.00 17.95
CA ALA A 195 -25.05 -15.66 18.43
C ALA A 195 -24.16 -15.24 19.62
N LYS A 196 -23.99 -16.17 20.59
CA LYS A 196 -23.08 -15.90 21.73
C LYS A 196 -21.65 -15.80 21.32
N ILE A 197 -21.20 -16.64 20.38
CA ILE A 197 -19.83 -16.58 19.85
C ILE A 197 -19.58 -15.23 19.16
N THR A 198 -20.49 -14.75 18.31
CA THR A 198 -20.38 -13.45 17.66
C THR A 198 -20.34 -12.31 18.67
N SER A 199 -21.23 -12.33 19.67
CA SER A 199 -21.24 -11.32 20.75
C SER A 199 -19.95 -11.33 21.55
N TYR A 200 -19.43 -12.51 21.89
CA TYR A 200 -18.14 -12.65 22.58
C TYR A 200 -16.99 -12.08 21.76
N ARG A 201 -16.87 -12.47 20.49
CA ARG A 201 -15.84 -11.96 19.59
C ARG A 201 -15.86 -10.44 19.49
N ARG A 202 -17.07 -9.86 19.32
CA ARG A 202 -17.26 -8.41 19.29
C ARG A 202 -16.80 -7.73 20.58
N GLN A 203 -17.04 -8.33 21.74
CA GLN A 203 -16.59 -7.81 23.04
C GLN A 203 -15.07 -7.89 23.23
N GLN A 204 -14.39 -8.79 22.51
CA GLN A 204 -12.93 -8.96 22.57
C GLN A 204 -12.21 -8.15 21.49
N ALA A 205 -12.91 -7.61 20.49
CA ALA A 205 -12.39 -6.70 19.50
C ALA A 205 -12.02 -5.34 20.13
N LEU A 206 -10.84 -4.78 19.81
CA LEU A 206 -10.27 -3.57 20.43
C LEU A 206 -10.17 -2.40 19.46
#